data_40bac29242d8048fffc7312fd0640168
#
_entry.id   40bac29242d8048fffc7312fd0640168
#
_cell.length_a   1.000
_cell.length_b   1.000
_cell.length_c   1.000
_cell.angle_alpha   90.00
_cell.angle_beta   90.00
_cell.angle_gamma   90.00
#
_symmetry.space_group_name_H-M   'P 1'
#
loop_
_entity.id
_entity.type
_entity.pdbx_description
1 polymer ?
#
loop_
_entity_poly.entity_id
_entity_poly.type
_entity_poly.pdbx_seq_one_letter_code
_entity_poly.pdbx_strand_id
1 'polypeptide(L)'
;MAITYNWIISSMDVVPKEGELVNVVSVVHWRRSGTEVIDGKTYTAEVYSTYSCPSPSSTDFTAYPDLTQAQVESWLNAGLDVASIDQNIATQIEQQINPPIVTPPLPWNQTTNI
;
A
#
# COMPACT_ATOMS: atom_id res chain seq x y z
N MET A 1 -15.45 13.56 -5.89
CA MET A 1 -14.16 13.06 -6.36
C MET A 1 -13.86 11.74 -5.69
N ALA A 2 -13.21 10.86 -6.37
CA ALA A 2 -12.93 9.52 -5.86
C ALA A 2 -11.43 9.28 -5.80
N ILE A 3 -11.01 8.54 -4.79
CA ILE A 3 -9.62 8.15 -4.65
C ILE A 3 -9.41 6.87 -5.47
N THR A 4 -8.34 6.85 -6.23
CA THR A 4 -7.91 5.65 -6.96
C THR A 4 -6.85 4.95 -6.14
N TYR A 5 -7.09 3.66 -5.84
CA TYR A 5 -6.17 2.86 -5.04
C TYR A 5 -5.43 1.86 -5.92
N ASN A 6 -4.16 1.66 -5.64
CA ASN A 6 -3.34 0.71 -6.39
C ASN A 6 -2.42 -0.07 -5.46
N TRP A 7 -2.23 -1.36 -5.78
CA TRP A 7 -1.22 -2.18 -5.14
C TRP A 7 0.12 -2.01 -5.85
N ILE A 8 1.19 -2.01 -5.06
CA ILE A 8 2.55 -2.05 -5.55
C ILE A 8 3.25 -3.17 -4.80
N ILE A 9 3.77 -4.14 -5.54
CA ILE A 9 4.54 -5.22 -4.93
C ILE A 9 6.01 -4.83 -5.04
N SER A 10 6.61 -4.52 -3.89
CA SER A 10 7.99 -4.04 -3.85
C SER A 10 8.98 -5.18 -4.01
N SER A 11 8.74 -6.28 -3.30
CA SER A 11 9.57 -7.47 -3.35
C SER A 11 8.84 -8.62 -2.67
N MET A 12 9.36 -9.82 -2.85
CA MET A 12 8.83 -11.01 -2.17
C MET A 12 10.01 -11.82 -1.65
N ASP A 13 9.86 -12.30 -0.41
CA ASP A 13 10.85 -13.21 0.17
C ASP A 13 10.37 -14.64 -0.04
N VAL A 14 11.28 -15.52 -0.37
CA VAL A 14 10.96 -16.91 -0.61
C VAL A 14 11.77 -17.81 0.30
N VAL A 15 11.18 -18.95 0.63
CA VAL A 15 11.91 -20.07 1.22
C VAL A 15 12.43 -20.87 0.03
N PRO A 16 13.76 -20.99 -0.14
CA PRO A 16 14.32 -21.66 -1.33
C PRO A 16 13.80 -23.08 -1.50
N LYS A 17 13.58 -23.78 -0.39
CA LYS A 17 13.05 -25.14 -0.43
C LYS A 17 12.23 -25.42 0.80
N GLU A 18 10.99 -25.87 0.60
CA GLU A 18 10.11 -26.29 1.67
C GLU A 18 9.52 -27.64 1.26
N GLY A 19 10.06 -28.72 1.85
CA GLY A 19 9.75 -30.07 1.40
C GLY A 19 10.19 -30.27 -0.04
N GLU A 20 9.26 -30.54 -0.95
CA GLU A 20 9.54 -30.69 -2.36
C GLU A 20 9.24 -29.41 -3.15
N LEU A 21 8.75 -28.39 -2.49
CA LEU A 21 8.45 -27.11 -3.14
C LEU A 21 9.69 -26.22 -3.13
N VAL A 22 9.87 -25.47 -4.21
CA VAL A 22 11.04 -24.62 -4.43
C VAL A 22 10.57 -23.17 -4.56
N ASN A 23 11.31 -22.26 -3.92
CA ASN A 23 11.04 -20.82 -3.96
C ASN A 23 9.61 -20.51 -3.52
N VAL A 24 9.25 -20.93 -2.31
CA VAL A 24 7.93 -20.71 -1.74
C VAL A 24 7.87 -19.31 -1.16
N VAL A 25 6.96 -18.47 -1.66
CA VAL A 25 6.82 -17.11 -1.16
C VAL A 25 6.38 -17.15 0.30
N SER A 26 7.18 -16.56 1.17
CA SER A 26 6.89 -16.50 2.60
C SER A 26 6.39 -15.13 3.04
N VAL A 27 6.90 -14.06 2.43
CA VAL A 27 6.51 -12.69 2.77
C VAL A 27 6.39 -11.87 1.49
N VAL A 28 5.31 -11.10 1.39
CA VAL A 28 5.13 -10.12 0.32
C VAL A 28 5.33 -8.74 0.92
N HIS A 29 6.27 -7.98 0.36
CA HIS A 29 6.45 -6.58 0.72
C HIS A 29 5.62 -5.75 -0.22
N TRP A 30 4.62 -5.05 0.32
CA TRP A 30 3.64 -4.35 -0.49
C TRP A 30 3.52 -2.90 -0.11
N ARG A 31 3.03 -2.12 -1.06
CA ARG A 31 2.60 -0.75 -0.85
C ARG A 31 1.21 -0.61 -1.43
N ARG A 32 0.41 0.21 -0.81
CA ARG A 32 -0.88 0.59 -1.37
C ARG A 32 -0.95 2.10 -1.43
N SER A 33 -1.16 2.62 -2.61
CA SER A 33 -1.22 4.06 -2.82
C SER A 33 -2.64 4.49 -3.15
N GLY A 34 -2.98 5.70 -2.74
CA GLY A 34 -4.22 6.36 -3.13
C GLY A 34 -3.89 7.70 -3.74
N THR A 35 -4.65 8.07 -4.75
CA THR A 35 -4.48 9.34 -5.46
C THR A 35 -5.84 9.98 -5.68
N GLU A 36 -5.93 11.26 -5.39
CA GLU A 36 -7.13 12.05 -5.65
C GLU A 36 -6.73 13.37 -6.31
N VAL A 37 -7.46 13.75 -7.36
CA VAL A 37 -7.22 15.01 -8.06
C VAL A 37 -8.40 15.94 -7.79
N ILE A 38 -8.12 17.11 -7.25
CA ILE A 38 -9.12 18.12 -6.94
C ILE A 38 -8.64 19.44 -7.52
N ASP A 39 -9.45 20.05 -8.42
CA ASP A 39 -9.14 21.32 -9.03
C ASP A 39 -7.74 21.36 -9.66
N GLY A 40 -7.35 20.27 -10.31
CA GLY A 40 -6.06 20.16 -10.97
C GLY A 40 -4.90 19.86 -10.05
N LYS A 41 -5.13 19.75 -8.74
CA LYS A 41 -4.07 19.43 -7.77
C LYS A 41 -4.19 17.96 -7.38
N THR A 42 -3.06 17.27 -7.41
CA THR A 42 -2.99 15.84 -7.10
C THR A 42 -2.56 15.64 -5.64
N TYR A 43 -3.35 14.87 -4.91
CA TYR A 43 -3.05 14.47 -3.54
C TYR A 43 -2.79 12.98 -3.51
N THR A 44 -1.71 12.56 -2.88
CA THR A 44 -1.36 11.15 -2.79
C THR A 44 -1.02 10.77 -1.35
N ALA A 45 -1.26 9.51 -1.02
CA ALA A 45 -0.81 8.93 0.23
C ALA A 45 -0.52 7.46 0.00
N GLU A 46 0.29 6.88 0.87
CA GLU A 46 0.75 5.52 0.69
C GLU A 46 0.91 4.85 2.04
N VAL A 47 0.53 3.58 2.10
CA VAL A 47 0.78 2.71 3.26
C VAL A 47 1.61 1.55 2.75
N TYR A 48 2.60 1.14 3.51
CA TYR A 48 3.42 -0.02 3.18
C TYR A 48 3.57 -0.92 4.38
N SER A 49 3.65 -2.21 4.13
CA SER A 49 3.86 -3.20 5.18
C SER A 49 4.23 -4.53 4.51
N THR A 50 4.11 -5.60 5.27
CA THR A 50 4.40 -6.95 4.80
C THR A 50 3.20 -7.85 5.05
N TYR A 51 3.09 -8.89 4.25
CA TYR A 51 2.09 -9.93 4.43
C TYR A 51 2.81 -11.27 4.51
N SER A 52 2.61 -11.98 5.62
CA SER A 52 3.17 -13.32 5.79
C SER A 52 2.23 -14.33 5.17
N CYS A 53 2.73 -15.06 4.19
CA CYS A 53 1.93 -16.04 3.48
C CYS A 53 1.91 -17.36 4.26
N PRO A 54 0.74 -18.03 4.33
CA PRO A 54 0.70 -19.38 4.89
C PRO A 54 1.42 -20.35 3.96
N SER A 55 1.88 -21.45 4.52
CA SER A 55 2.52 -22.51 3.72
C SER A 55 1.50 -23.06 2.72
N PRO A 56 1.84 -23.14 1.44
CA PRO A 56 0.92 -23.64 0.44
C PRO A 56 0.80 -25.16 0.52
N SER A 57 -0.35 -25.69 0.08
CA SER A 57 -0.45 -27.12 -0.14
C SER A 57 0.20 -27.44 -1.49
N SER A 58 0.63 -28.70 -1.63
CA SER A 58 1.26 -29.14 -2.89
C SER A 58 0.30 -29.08 -4.08
N THR A 59 -1.01 -29.06 -3.82
CA THR A 59 -2.01 -28.99 -4.88
C THR A 59 -2.33 -27.55 -5.30
N ASP A 60 -2.07 -26.58 -4.43
CA ASP A 60 -2.39 -25.18 -4.69
C ASP A 60 -1.14 -24.34 -5.01
N PHE A 61 0.01 -24.96 -5.05
CA PHE A 61 1.26 -24.24 -5.24
C PHE A 61 1.44 -23.84 -6.71
N THR A 62 1.74 -22.57 -6.92
CA THR A 62 2.14 -22.05 -8.23
C THR A 62 3.64 -21.79 -8.18
N ALA A 63 4.37 -22.35 -9.14
CA ALA A 63 5.81 -22.17 -9.21
C ALA A 63 6.15 -20.69 -9.35
N TYR A 64 7.24 -20.26 -8.72
CA TYR A 64 7.60 -18.85 -8.66
C TYR A 64 7.64 -18.17 -10.03
N PRO A 65 8.28 -18.78 -11.07
CA PRO A 65 8.31 -18.13 -12.39
C PRO A 65 6.92 -17.96 -13.03
N ASP A 66 5.93 -18.71 -12.56
CA ASP A 66 4.58 -18.68 -13.13
C ASP A 66 3.64 -17.76 -12.37
N LEU A 67 4.12 -17.14 -11.27
CA LEU A 67 3.31 -16.19 -10.50
C LEU A 67 3.08 -14.92 -11.32
N THR A 68 1.85 -14.39 -11.22
CA THR A 68 1.50 -13.11 -11.81
C THR A 68 1.24 -12.09 -10.71
N GLN A 69 1.36 -10.82 -11.04
CA GLN A 69 1.05 -9.75 -10.09
C GLN A 69 -0.40 -9.84 -9.64
N ALA A 70 -1.32 -10.14 -10.54
CA ALA A 70 -2.74 -10.26 -10.21
C ALA A 70 -2.98 -11.36 -9.17
N GLN A 71 -2.26 -12.47 -9.26
CA GLN A 71 -2.39 -13.56 -8.30
C GLN A 71 -1.90 -13.12 -6.92
N VAL A 72 -0.76 -12.45 -6.86
CA VAL A 72 -0.21 -11.95 -5.59
C VAL A 72 -1.15 -10.90 -4.99
N GLU A 73 -1.70 -10.01 -5.81
CA GLU A 73 -2.67 -9.03 -5.34
C GLU A 73 -3.92 -9.69 -4.77
N SER A 74 -4.34 -10.82 -5.34
CA SER A 74 -5.48 -11.55 -4.80
C SER A 74 -5.19 -12.12 -3.41
N TRP A 75 -3.95 -12.51 -3.14
CA TRP A 75 -3.56 -12.95 -1.80
C TRP A 75 -3.69 -11.80 -0.80
N LEU A 76 -3.24 -10.60 -1.19
CA LEU A 76 -3.32 -9.43 -0.33
C LEU A 76 -4.77 -9.04 -0.08
N ASN A 77 -5.61 -9.07 -1.12
CA ASN A 77 -7.02 -8.73 -0.97
C ASN A 77 -7.75 -9.71 -0.05
N ALA A 78 -7.35 -10.97 -0.05
CA ALA A 78 -7.98 -11.98 0.79
C ALA A 78 -7.42 -12.00 2.20
N GLY A 79 -6.13 -11.70 2.37
CA GLY A 79 -5.44 -11.85 3.65
C GLY A 79 -5.34 -10.57 4.48
N LEU A 80 -5.56 -9.42 3.90
CA LEU A 80 -5.43 -8.13 4.57
C LEU A 80 -6.79 -7.44 4.69
N ASP A 81 -6.91 -6.58 5.69
CA ASP A 81 -8.09 -5.72 5.83
C ASP A 81 -7.91 -4.50 4.92
N VAL A 82 -8.22 -4.68 3.65
CA VAL A 82 -8.05 -3.66 2.63
C VAL A 82 -8.90 -2.42 2.94
N ALA A 83 -10.09 -2.63 3.48
CA ALA A 83 -10.97 -1.51 3.83
C ALA A 83 -10.31 -0.59 4.86
N SER A 84 -9.65 -1.15 5.87
CA SER A 84 -8.93 -0.35 6.87
C SER A 84 -7.71 0.35 6.27
N ILE A 85 -6.98 -0.33 5.38
CA ILE A 85 -5.84 0.27 4.69
C ILE A 85 -6.29 1.45 3.86
N ASP A 86 -7.34 1.28 3.08
CA ASP A 86 -7.88 2.33 2.22
C ASP A 86 -8.42 3.49 3.04
N GLN A 87 -9.06 3.21 4.18
CA GLN A 87 -9.53 4.26 5.09
C GLN A 87 -8.37 5.08 5.64
N ASN A 88 -7.26 4.43 5.98
CA ASN A 88 -6.05 5.11 6.44
C ASN A 88 -5.52 6.05 5.35
N ILE A 89 -5.45 5.56 4.11
CA ILE A 89 -5.01 6.36 2.97
C ILE A 89 -5.95 7.54 2.76
N ALA A 90 -7.26 7.31 2.80
CA ALA A 90 -8.25 8.36 2.62
C ALA A 90 -8.11 9.43 3.71
N THR A 91 -7.86 9.03 4.95
CA THR A 91 -7.64 9.95 6.05
C THR A 91 -6.39 10.80 5.83
N GLN A 92 -5.31 10.20 5.37
CA GLN A 92 -4.08 10.93 5.07
C GLN A 92 -4.30 11.96 3.96
N ILE A 93 -5.04 11.59 2.92
CA ILE A 93 -5.36 12.52 1.82
C ILE A 93 -6.23 13.66 2.34
N GLU A 94 -7.26 13.35 3.13
CA GLU A 94 -8.13 14.36 3.71
C GLU A 94 -7.34 15.35 4.54
N GLN A 95 -6.36 14.89 5.30
CA GLN A 95 -5.53 15.76 6.11
C GLN A 95 -4.59 16.62 5.27
N GLN A 96 -4.28 16.23 4.06
CA GLN A 96 -3.54 17.08 3.13
C GLN A 96 -4.43 18.18 2.55
N ILE A 97 -5.69 17.87 2.31
CA ILE A 97 -6.67 18.83 1.78
C ILE A 97 -7.08 19.81 2.87
N ASN A 98 -7.40 19.29 4.06
CA ASN A 98 -7.86 20.07 5.20
C ASN A 98 -7.01 19.72 6.44
N PRO A 99 -5.79 20.27 6.54
CA PRO A 99 -4.91 19.92 7.66
C PRO A 99 -5.56 20.29 9.01
N PRO A 100 -5.62 19.35 9.96
CA PRO A 100 -6.15 19.66 11.29
C PRO A 100 -5.23 20.55 12.11
N ILE A 101 -3.93 20.55 11.77
CA ILE A 101 -2.93 21.37 12.45
C ILE A 101 -2.06 21.98 11.37
N VAL A 102 -1.85 23.28 11.48
CA VAL A 102 -0.97 24.01 10.57
C VAL A 102 0.05 24.79 11.37
N THR A 103 1.16 25.14 10.73
CA THR A 103 2.21 25.96 11.36
C THR A 103 2.30 27.26 10.58
N PRO A 104 1.55 28.29 10.98
CA PRO A 104 1.62 29.56 10.30
C PRO A 104 2.94 30.27 10.63
N PRO A 105 3.35 31.25 9.83
CA PRO A 105 4.51 32.07 10.19
C PRO A 105 4.32 32.72 11.55
N LEU A 106 5.40 32.91 12.28
CA LEU A 106 5.30 33.62 13.55
C LEU A 106 4.83 35.05 13.27
N PRO A 107 3.89 35.59 14.08
CA PRO A 107 3.31 36.91 13.80
C PRO A 107 4.34 38.04 13.69
N TRP A 108 5.42 37.93 14.46
CA TRP A 108 6.45 38.95 14.43
C TRP A 108 7.48 38.78 13.32
N ASN A 109 7.38 37.70 12.53
CA ASN A 109 8.28 37.45 11.39
C ASN A 109 7.60 37.62 10.04
N GLN A 110 6.33 38.03 10.02
CA GLN A 110 5.63 38.24 8.76
C GLN A 110 6.09 39.52 8.12
N THR A 111 6.39 39.45 6.83
CA THR A 111 6.85 40.62 6.07
C THR A 111 5.79 41.22 5.17
N THR A 112 4.65 40.54 5.00
CA THR A 112 3.58 40.96 4.10
C THR A 112 2.24 41.08 4.80
N ASN A 113 2.26 41.35 6.04
CA ASN A 113 1.08 41.37 6.88
C ASN A 113 0.27 42.65 6.80
N ILE A 114 0.63 43.48 5.92
CA ILE A 114 -0.05 44.75 5.79
C ILE A 114 -1.43 44.66 5.28
#